data_cbc99cebb72ff2807e2dda57c58933d0
#
_entry.id   cbc99cebb72ff2807e2dda57c58933d0
#
_cell.length_a   1.000
_cell.length_b   1.000
_cell.length_c   1.000
_cell.angle_alpha   90.00
_cell.angle_beta   90.00
_cell.angle_gamma   90.00
#
_symmetry.space_group_name_H-M   'P 1'
#
loop_
_entity.id
_entity.type
_entity.pdbx_description
1 polymer ?
#
loop_
_entity_poly.entity_id
_entity_poly.type
_entity_poly.pdbx_seq_one_letter_code
_entity_poly.pdbx_strand_id
1 'polypeptide(L)'
;MHATIRRYDGVDQNRTAELTGKVNESLIPKLSKLDGFKGYYLIEAGNGIFSSIGLFETPEQGEASSKLASSWLRDEKLETAFPNPPKITSGKVVGHKNGVVA
;
A
#
# COMPACT_ATOMS: atom_id res chain seq x y z
N MET A 1 -9.89 -13.57 -4.26
CA MET A 1 -8.98 -12.42 -4.16
C MET A 1 -9.18 -11.73 -2.82
N HIS A 2 -8.11 -11.36 -2.18
CA HIS A 2 -8.10 -10.72 -0.87
C HIS A 2 -7.54 -9.31 -1.00
N ALA A 3 -8.17 -8.33 -0.34
CA ALA A 3 -7.72 -6.94 -0.33
C ALA A 3 -7.29 -6.53 1.07
N THR A 4 -6.20 -5.78 1.14
CA THR A 4 -5.75 -5.13 2.38
C THR A 4 -5.67 -3.64 2.13
N ILE A 5 -6.42 -2.88 2.90
CA ILE A 5 -6.46 -1.42 2.81
C ILE A 5 -5.80 -0.85 4.05
N ARG A 6 -4.84 0.06 3.84
CA ARG A 6 -4.19 0.78 4.94
C ARG A 6 -4.41 2.26 4.75
N ARG A 7 -4.92 2.90 5.79
CA ARG A 7 -5.09 4.35 5.80
C ARG A 7 -4.10 4.97 6.77
N TYR A 8 -3.32 5.91 6.29
CA TYR A 8 -2.36 6.67 7.08
C TYR A 8 -2.83 8.10 7.21
N ASP A 9 -2.88 8.60 8.45
CA ASP A 9 -3.19 9.99 8.77
C ASP A 9 -1.94 10.68 9.29
N GLY A 10 -1.89 12.00 9.17
CA GLY A 10 -0.78 12.79 9.69
C GLY A 10 0.52 12.61 8.94
N VAL A 11 0.44 12.21 7.67
CA VAL A 11 1.62 12.05 6.83
C VAL A 11 2.24 13.42 6.55
N ASP A 12 3.58 13.48 6.59
CA ASP A 12 4.31 14.73 6.34
C ASP A 12 4.11 15.17 4.89
N GLN A 13 3.32 16.23 4.71
CA GLN A 13 2.97 16.75 3.40
C GLN A 13 4.16 17.28 2.62
N ASN A 14 5.23 17.67 3.31
CA ASN A 14 6.45 18.17 2.65
C ASN A 14 7.24 17.02 2.00
N ARG A 15 6.92 15.78 2.33
CA ARG A 15 7.61 14.61 1.81
C ARG A 15 6.76 13.79 0.83
N THR A 16 5.62 14.30 0.41
CA THR A 16 4.70 13.58 -0.47
C THR A 16 5.34 13.13 -1.78
N ALA A 17 6.08 14.01 -2.44
CA ALA A 17 6.74 13.67 -3.70
C ALA A 17 7.81 12.58 -3.50
N GLU A 18 8.58 12.66 -2.41
CA GLU A 18 9.58 11.65 -2.06
C GLU A 18 8.93 10.30 -1.80
N LEU A 19 7.86 10.29 -1.01
CA LEU A 19 7.13 9.06 -0.69
C LEU A 19 6.57 8.39 -1.94
N THR A 20 5.90 9.17 -2.79
CA THR A 20 5.30 8.69 -4.03
C THR A 20 6.37 8.11 -4.96
N GLY A 21 7.47 8.82 -5.13
CA GLY A 21 8.59 8.36 -5.96
C GLY A 21 9.16 7.06 -5.46
N LYS A 22 9.44 6.95 -4.16
CA LYS A 22 10.03 5.74 -3.58
C LYS A 22 9.08 4.55 -3.64
N VAL A 23 7.79 4.76 -3.42
CA VAL A 23 6.81 3.69 -3.54
C VAL A 23 6.80 3.14 -4.97
N ASN A 24 6.74 4.01 -5.97
CA ASN A 24 6.72 3.59 -7.36
C ASN A 24 8.03 2.93 -7.82
N GLU A 25 9.17 3.43 -7.37
CA GLU A 25 10.48 2.96 -7.82
C GLU A 25 10.97 1.73 -7.07
N SER A 26 10.55 1.54 -5.83
CA SER A 26 11.11 0.51 -4.97
C SER A 26 10.06 -0.45 -4.38
N LEU A 27 9.03 0.07 -3.73
CA LEU A 27 8.06 -0.80 -3.04
C LEU A 27 7.20 -1.61 -4.00
N ILE A 28 6.61 -0.96 -5.00
CA ILE A 28 5.73 -1.64 -5.96
C ILE A 28 6.45 -2.77 -6.69
N PRO A 29 7.69 -2.57 -7.21
CA PRO A 29 8.42 -3.68 -7.81
C PRO A 29 8.65 -4.86 -6.87
N LYS A 30 8.92 -4.60 -5.58
CA LYS A 30 9.11 -5.65 -4.59
C LYS A 30 7.81 -6.40 -4.31
N LEU A 31 6.70 -5.66 -4.15
CA LEU A 31 5.39 -6.26 -3.93
C LEU A 31 4.96 -7.12 -5.11
N SER A 32 5.23 -6.66 -6.33
CA SER A 32 4.83 -7.36 -7.55
C SER A 32 5.50 -8.72 -7.73
N LYS A 33 6.59 -8.96 -7.01
CA LYS A 33 7.31 -10.25 -7.03
C LYS A 33 6.78 -11.25 -6.03
N LEU A 34 5.89 -10.83 -5.13
CA LEU A 34 5.29 -11.74 -4.17
C LEU A 34 4.28 -12.66 -4.84
N ASP A 35 4.19 -13.90 -4.34
CA ASP A 35 3.23 -14.86 -4.84
C ASP A 35 1.80 -14.33 -4.67
N GLY A 36 0.99 -14.54 -5.68
CA GLY A 36 -0.42 -14.16 -5.66
C GLY A 36 -0.70 -12.67 -5.83
N PHE A 37 0.30 -11.87 -6.15
CA PHE A 37 0.12 -10.44 -6.38
C PHE A 37 -0.87 -10.19 -7.52
N LYS A 38 -1.91 -9.37 -7.25
CA LYS A 38 -2.94 -9.02 -8.24
C LYS A 38 -2.98 -7.52 -8.56
N GLY A 39 -2.47 -6.70 -7.68
CA GLY A 39 -2.45 -5.26 -7.90
C GLY A 39 -2.14 -4.48 -6.65
N TYR A 40 -1.79 -3.22 -6.84
CA TYR A 40 -1.51 -2.31 -5.74
C TYR A 40 -1.83 -0.89 -6.18
N TYR A 41 -2.44 -0.14 -5.27
CA TYR A 41 -2.77 1.27 -5.49
C TYR A 41 -2.32 2.08 -4.29
N LEU A 42 -1.70 3.21 -4.54
CA LEU A 42 -1.42 4.21 -3.51
C LEU A 42 -2.24 5.44 -3.86
N ILE A 43 -3.03 5.90 -2.90
CA ILE A 43 -3.96 7.01 -3.08
C ILE A 43 -3.54 8.14 -2.17
N GLU A 44 -3.28 9.31 -2.75
CA GLU A 44 -3.08 10.54 -2.00
C GLU A 44 -4.42 11.26 -1.90
N ALA A 45 -4.96 11.36 -0.70
CA ALA A 45 -6.27 11.97 -0.47
C ALA A 45 -6.19 13.44 -0.07
N GLY A 46 -4.97 13.99 0.07
CA GLY A 46 -4.77 15.35 0.54
C GLY A 46 -4.77 15.44 2.06
N ASN A 47 -4.38 16.59 2.58
CA ASN A 47 -4.36 16.88 4.02
C ASN A 47 -3.57 15.87 4.86
N GLY A 48 -2.52 15.29 4.30
CA GLY A 48 -1.69 14.30 5.00
C GLY A 48 -2.33 12.92 5.10
N ILE A 49 -3.29 12.61 4.25
CA ILE A 49 -3.96 11.30 4.24
C ILE A 49 -3.52 10.51 3.02
N PHE A 50 -3.02 9.28 3.26
CA PHE A 50 -2.71 8.31 2.23
C PHE A 50 -3.46 7.02 2.49
N SER A 51 -3.91 6.38 1.44
CA SER A 51 -4.47 5.02 1.53
C SER A 51 -3.76 4.13 0.52
N SER A 52 -3.49 2.89 0.91
CA SER A 52 -2.97 1.89 -0.01
C SER A 52 -3.93 0.72 -0.08
N ILE A 53 -4.04 0.13 -1.27
CA ILE A 53 -4.86 -1.06 -1.51
C ILE A 53 -3.95 -2.10 -2.15
N GLY A 54 -3.74 -3.20 -1.45
CA GLY A 54 -2.98 -4.34 -1.96
C GLY A 54 -3.94 -5.50 -2.26
N LEU A 55 -3.81 -6.08 -3.43
CA LEU A 55 -4.66 -7.19 -3.87
C LEU A 55 -3.81 -8.45 -4.07
N PHE A 56 -4.21 -9.53 -3.41
CA PHE A 56 -3.53 -10.82 -3.45
C PHE A 56 -4.56 -11.95 -3.58
N GLU A 57 -4.11 -13.14 -3.88
CA GLU A 57 -5.03 -14.29 -3.98
C GLU A 57 -5.51 -14.75 -2.61
N THR A 58 -4.64 -14.76 -1.60
CA THR A 58 -4.94 -15.29 -0.28
C THR A 58 -4.68 -14.27 0.84
N PRO A 59 -5.32 -14.43 2.02
CA PRO A 59 -5.04 -13.58 3.17
C PRO A 59 -3.58 -13.65 3.62
N GLU A 60 -2.97 -14.82 3.58
CA GLU A 60 -1.58 -15.04 4.00
C GLU A 60 -0.61 -14.24 3.12
N GLN A 61 -0.88 -14.19 1.83
CA GLN A 61 -0.08 -13.40 0.89
C GLN A 61 -0.23 -11.91 1.17
N GLY A 62 -1.45 -11.46 1.47
CA GLY A 62 -1.70 -10.08 1.88
C GLY A 62 -0.95 -9.72 3.16
N GLU A 63 -0.90 -10.63 4.12
CA GLU A 63 -0.16 -10.44 5.37
C GLU A 63 1.35 -10.35 5.11
N ALA A 64 1.87 -11.19 4.22
CA ALA A 64 3.27 -11.13 3.82
C ALA A 64 3.61 -9.78 3.19
N SER A 65 2.70 -9.23 2.38
CA SER A 65 2.89 -7.91 1.78
C SER A 65 2.94 -6.81 2.84
N SER A 66 2.15 -6.96 3.91
CA SER A 66 2.14 -6.01 5.02
C SER A 66 3.48 -5.97 5.74
N LYS A 67 4.06 -7.14 5.99
CA LYS A 67 5.37 -7.26 6.64
C LYS A 67 6.47 -6.66 5.76
N LEU A 68 6.40 -6.92 4.46
CA LEU A 68 7.36 -6.36 3.51
C LEU A 68 7.28 -4.83 3.49
N ALA A 69 6.07 -4.27 3.44
CA ALA A 69 5.87 -2.83 3.42
C ALA A 69 6.38 -2.16 4.71
N SER A 70 6.13 -2.77 5.87
CA SER A 70 6.62 -2.25 7.15
C SER A 70 8.15 -2.26 7.22
N SER A 71 8.78 -3.35 6.77
CA SER A 71 10.24 -3.43 6.71
C SER A 71 10.81 -2.41 5.74
N TRP A 72 10.15 -2.24 4.60
CA TRP A 72 10.57 -1.28 3.59
C TRP A 72 10.55 0.16 4.12
N LEU A 73 9.51 0.53 4.87
CA LEU A 73 9.43 1.86 5.48
C LEU A 73 10.61 2.11 6.42
N ARG A 74 11.00 1.12 7.21
CA ARG A 74 12.16 1.23 8.11
C ARG A 74 13.46 1.34 7.31
N ASP A 75 13.63 0.47 6.33
CA ASP A 75 14.86 0.42 5.53
C ASP A 75 15.09 1.71 4.75
N GLU A 76 14.01 2.33 4.28
CA GLU A 76 14.08 3.59 3.54
C GLU A 76 14.06 4.82 4.45
N LYS A 77 14.01 4.63 5.77
CA LYS A 77 13.96 5.69 6.78
C LYS A 77 12.77 6.63 6.58
N LEU A 78 11.63 6.06 6.22
CA LEU A 78 10.39 6.80 5.98
C LEU A 78 9.42 6.79 7.15
N GLU A 79 9.78 6.13 8.26
CA GLU A 79 8.90 6.01 9.43
C GLU A 79 8.51 7.37 10.00
N THR A 80 9.42 8.34 9.97
CA THR A 80 9.14 9.69 10.47
C THR A 80 8.10 10.42 9.63
N ALA A 81 7.94 10.04 8.37
CA ALA A 81 6.91 10.62 7.50
C ALA A 81 5.52 10.05 7.79
N PHE A 82 5.46 8.89 8.47
CA PHE A 82 4.22 8.22 8.86
C PHE A 82 4.19 8.04 10.38
N PRO A 83 3.96 9.13 11.13
CA PRO A 83 4.09 9.11 12.59
C PRO A 83 3.01 8.28 13.30
N ASN A 84 1.89 8.03 12.64
CA ASN A 84 0.78 7.27 13.21
C ASN A 84 0.68 5.90 12.56
N PRO A 85 0.37 4.84 13.34
CA PRO A 85 0.13 3.53 12.75
C PRO A 85 -1.09 3.57 11.83
N PRO A 86 -1.09 2.78 10.74
CA PRO A 86 -2.21 2.78 9.81
C PRO A 86 -3.44 2.09 10.40
N LYS A 87 -4.61 2.53 9.94
CA LYS A 87 -5.85 1.79 10.14
C LYS A 87 -5.95 0.76 9.03
N ILE A 88 -6.10 -0.50 9.40
CA ILE A 88 -6.09 -1.60 8.44
C ILE A 88 -7.47 -2.22 8.34
N THR A 89 -7.96 -2.33 7.11
CA THR A 89 -9.16 -3.10 6.78
C THR A 89 -8.74 -4.17 5.77
N SER A 90 -9.04 -5.42 6.06
CA SER A 90 -8.73 -6.50 5.12
C SER A 90 -9.89 -7.47 5.03
N GLY A 91 -10.05 -8.07 3.86
CA GLY A 91 -11.13 -9.00 3.66
C GLY A 91 -11.15 -9.56 2.25
N LYS A 92 -12.09 -10.46 2.03
CA LYS A 92 -12.32 -11.08 0.74
C LYS A 92 -12.99 -10.08 -0.21
N VAL A 93 -12.50 -9.99 -1.44
CA VAL A 93 -13.15 -9.21 -2.47
C VAL A 93 -14.39 -9.98 -2.94
N VAL A 94 -15.56 -9.42 -2.71
CA VAL A 94 -16.83 -10.07 -3.05
C VAL A 94 -17.55 -9.44 -4.24
N GLY A 95 -17.04 -8.32 -4.74
CA GLY A 95 -17.54 -7.68 -5.94
C GLY A 95 -16.37 -7.09 -6.71
N HIS A 96 -16.30 -7.37 -8.00
CA HIS A 96 -15.17 -6.94 -8.82
C HIS A 96 -15.57 -6.91 -10.29
N LYS A 97 -15.16 -5.85 -10.95
CA LYS A 97 -15.27 -5.75 -12.41
C LYS A 97 -14.09 -4.96 -12.93
N ASN A 98 -13.41 -5.50 -13.93
CA ASN A 98 -12.32 -4.77 -14.57
C ASN A 98 -12.91 -3.64 -15.42
N GLY A 99 -12.30 -2.46 -15.32
CA GLY A 99 -12.63 -1.37 -16.22
C GLY A 99 -12.12 -1.71 -17.61
N VAL A 100 -12.94 -1.39 -18.60
CA VAL A 100 -12.52 -1.51 -19.99
C VAL A 100 -12.29 -0.08 -20.50
N VAL A 101 -11.07 0.19 -20.96
CA VAL A 101 -10.73 1.46 -21.57
C VAL A 101 -11.04 1.33 -23.05
N ALA A 102 -12.00 2.10 -23.47
CA ALA A 102 -12.41 2.13 -24.87
C ALA A 102 -11.40 2.93 -25.70
#